data_85b2fa3472509bf3eb9d60e103b34f82
#
_entry.id   85b2fa3472509bf3eb9d60e103b34f82
#
_cell.length_a   1.000
_cell.length_b   1.000
_cell.length_c   1.000
_cell.angle_alpha   90.00
_cell.angle_beta   90.00
_cell.angle_gamma   90.00
#
_symmetry.space_group_name_H-M   'P 1'
#
loop_
_entity.id
_entity.type
_entity.pdbx_description
1 polymer ?
#
loop_
_entity_poly.entity_id
_entity_poly.type
_entity_poly.pdbx_seq_one_letter_code
_entity_poly.pdbx_strand_id
1 'polypeptide(L)'
;MAGRAMTFLLSLLAVFSNALTAVIQTQQTVLAAVGEDAEFSCQLLETKDVLQVTWQKSSNDVETNVATFSKYFGPRVNDGFTDKFGFKYTGLQNCSIVIRNVTDQEGGCYHCLFNTYPEGSFTGRTCLEVYELHEPVVDVRESNSTEEWVVSCSATGRPAPTVTLSVSQQDLSFSQYNTVSVSNTNATFTVTTTAVLSGSRNNSTQVGCAARVLSAPHREVMVTIPEVQQTSDHEYDSFWIIVLAAVAGVMVLGCVILLVTVLLKEKDKQRNKTPLMNHENEQLRQRTSTKKTPKNINRKASPSTAKRLFEEH
;
A
#
# COMPACT_ATOMS: atom_id res chain seq x y z
N MET A 1 -15.33 -33.15 -63.75
CA MET A 1 -16.68 -32.91 -63.14
C MET A 1 -16.64 -32.65 -61.65
N ALA A 2 -15.56 -32.95 -60.91
CA ALA A 2 -15.47 -32.72 -59.48
C ALA A 2 -15.33 -31.22 -59.04
N GLY A 3 -14.75 -30.34 -59.87
CA GLY A 3 -14.55 -28.93 -59.54
C GLY A 3 -15.86 -28.09 -59.53
N ARG A 4 -16.85 -28.47 -60.33
CA ARG A 4 -18.12 -27.71 -60.34
C ARG A 4 -19.05 -28.06 -59.15
N ALA A 5 -18.95 -29.25 -58.62
CA ALA A 5 -19.74 -29.66 -57.43
C ALA A 5 -19.22 -28.98 -56.16
N MET A 6 -17.89 -28.77 -56.04
CA MET A 6 -17.28 -28.16 -54.89
C MET A 6 -17.58 -26.64 -54.80
N THR A 7 -17.67 -25.95 -55.91
CA THR A 7 -18.04 -24.53 -55.96
C THR A 7 -19.53 -24.29 -55.58
N PHE A 8 -20.42 -25.23 -55.95
CA PHE A 8 -21.83 -25.16 -55.53
C PHE A 8 -22.03 -25.46 -54.05
N LEU A 9 -21.22 -26.37 -53.45
CA LEU A 9 -21.29 -26.64 -52.01
C LEU A 9 -20.80 -25.46 -51.18
N LEU A 10 -19.75 -24.77 -51.61
CA LEU A 10 -19.21 -23.58 -50.94
C LEU A 10 -20.18 -22.37 -51.05
N SER A 11 -20.91 -22.24 -52.19
CA SER A 11 -21.89 -21.18 -52.36
C SER A 11 -23.19 -21.45 -51.52
N LEU A 12 -23.55 -22.73 -51.32
CA LEU A 12 -24.67 -23.05 -50.45
C LEU A 12 -24.37 -22.83 -48.96
N LEU A 13 -23.11 -23.04 -48.51
CA LEU A 13 -22.68 -22.73 -47.13
C LEU A 13 -22.62 -21.24 -46.85
N ALA A 14 -22.39 -20.40 -47.85
CA ALA A 14 -22.39 -18.94 -47.68
C ALA A 14 -23.78 -18.31 -47.55
N VAL A 15 -24.86 -19.03 -47.92
CA VAL A 15 -26.25 -18.51 -47.84
C VAL A 15 -26.90 -18.80 -46.49
N PHE A 16 -26.31 -19.66 -45.63
CA PHE A 16 -26.86 -19.99 -44.31
C PHE A 16 -26.23 -19.23 -43.14
N SER A 17 -25.33 -18.30 -43.38
CA SER A 17 -24.96 -17.33 -42.35
C SER A 17 -25.98 -16.19 -42.26
N ASN A 18 -27.26 -16.52 -42.03
CA ASN A 18 -28.16 -15.60 -41.44
C ASN A 18 -27.61 -15.32 -40.04
N ALA A 19 -26.79 -14.28 -39.92
CA ALA A 19 -26.50 -13.68 -38.66
C ALA A 19 -27.86 -13.43 -37.98
N LEU A 20 -28.16 -14.15 -36.91
CA LEU A 20 -29.31 -13.90 -36.08
C LEU A 20 -29.09 -12.50 -35.50
N THR A 21 -29.54 -11.45 -36.23
CA THR A 21 -29.46 -10.08 -35.74
C THR A 21 -30.31 -10.02 -34.50
N ALA A 22 -29.71 -9.71 -33.38
CA ALA A 22 -30.45 -9.48 -32.16
C ALA A 22 -31.47 -8.38 -32.40
N VAL A 23 -32.76 -8.65 -32.16
CA VAL A 23 -33.82 -7.66 -32.32
C VAL A 23 -33.79 -6.63 -31.21
N ILE A 24 -33.29 -7.00 -30.04
CA ILE A 24 -33.13 -6.14 -28.86
C ILE A 24 -31.67 -6.08 -28.47
N GLN A 25 -31.18 -4.86 -28.30
CA GLN A 25 -29.85 -4.58 -27.72
C GLN A 25 -30.00 -4.29 -26.23
N THR A 26 -29.28 -5.04 -25.40
CA THR A 26 -29.17 -4.84 -23.95
C THR A 26 -27.85 -5.41 -23.46
N GLN A 27 -27.40 -4.96 -22.29
CA GLN A 27 -26.26 -5.57 -21.61
C GLN A 27 -26.70 -6.94 -21.04
N GLN A 28 -25.89 -7.97 -21.26
CA GLN A 28 -26.22 -9.32 -20.72
C GLN A 28 -26.08 -9.36 -19.20
N THR A 29 -25.05 -8.69 -18.67
CA THR A 29 -24.78 -8.62 -17.23
C THR A 29 -24.41 -7.19 -16.85
N VAL A 30 -25.02 -6.71 -15.79
CA VAL A 30 -24.71 -5.46 -15.11
C VAL A 30 -24.14 -5.80 -13.75
N LEU A 31 -23.00 -5.20 -13.39
CA LEU A 31 -22.37 -5.33 -12.09
C LEU A 31 -22.70 -4.10 -11.26
N ALA A 32 -23.07 -4.29 -10.00
CA ALA A 32 -23.23 -3.19 -9.05
C ALA A 32 -22.71 -3.61 -7.67
N ALA A 33 -22.00 -2.72 -7.00
CA ALA A 33 -21.65 -2.93 -5.60
C ALA A 33 -22.89 -2.76 -4.71
N VAL A 34 -22.90 -3.45 -3.58
CA VAL A 34 -23.93 -3.24 -2.56
C VAL A 34 -23.98 -1.75 -2.17
N GLY A 35 -25.17 -1.16 -2.22
CA GLY A 35 -25.39 0.27 -1.92
C GLY A 35 -25.30 1.20 -3.12
N GLU A 36 -24.78 0.75 -4.27
CA GLU A 36 -24.77 1.52 -5.51
C GLU A 36 -26.09 1.41 -6.26
N ASP A 37 -26.26 2.28 -7.25
CA ASP A 37 -27.39 2.22 -8.18
C ASP A 37 -27.00 1.39 -9.40
N ALA A 38 -27.91 0.54 -9.89
CA ALA A 38 -27.75 -0.22 -11.13
C ALA A 38 -28.68 0.31 -12.21
N GLU A 39 -28.20 0.38 -13.44
CA GLU A 39 -28.97 0.83 -14.58
C GLU A 39 -29.12 -0.26 -15.62
N PHE A 40 -30.37 -0.48 -16.09
CA PHE A 40 -30.69 -1.37 -17.20
C PHE A 40 -31.23 -0.57 -18.37
N SER A 41 -30.75 -0.89 -19.54
CA SER A 41 -31.22 -0.29 -20.79
C SER A 41 -31.51 -1.35 -21.82
N CYS A 42 -32.64 -1.22 -22.47
CA CYS A 42 -33.04 -2.05 -23.60
C CYS A 42 -33.44 -1.16 -24.79
N GLN A 43 -32.92 -1.51 -25.96
CA GLN A 43 -33.23 -0.84 -27.21
C GLN A 43 -33.75 -1.85 -28.24
N LEU A 44 -34.91 -1.60 -28.79
CA LEU A 44 -35.45 -2.31 -29.96
C LEU A 44 -34.74 -1.78 -31.22
N LEU A 45 -33.99 -2.63 -31.91
CA LEU A 45 -33.14 -2.21 -33.06
C LEU A 45 -33.98 -1.94 -34.34
N GLU A 46 -35.09 -2.64 -34.46
CA GLU A 46 -36.02 -2.42 -35.56
C GLU A 46 -37.15 -1.45 -35.16
N THR A 47 -37.48 -0.51 -36.02
CA THR A 47 -38.61 0.39 -35.79
C THR A 47 -39.93 -0.37 -35.91
N LYS A 48 -40.67 -0.46 -34.81
CA LYS A 48 -41.96 -1.16 -34.71
C LYS A 48 -42.98 -0.27 -34.00
N ASP A 49 -44.28 -0.55 -34.19
CA ASP A 49 -45.32 0.14 -33.41
C ASP A 49 -45.41 -0.49 -32.01
N VAL A 50 -44.60 0.03 -31.10
CA VAL A 50 -44.55 -0.41 -29.72
C VAL A 50 -45.67 0.26 -28.93
N LEU A 51 -46.49 -0.55 -28.29
CA LEU A 51 -47.61 -0.09 -27.46
C LEU A 51 -47.18 0.04 -25.98
N GLN A 52 -46.27 -0.79 -25.56
CA GLN A 52 -45.83 -0.87 -24.14
C GLN A 52 -44.48 -1.54 -24.00
N VAL A 53 -43.67 -1.03 -23.06
CA VAL A 53 -42.45 -1.67 -22.59
C VAL A 53 -42.65 -2.04 -21.12
N THR A 54 -42.41 -3.31 -20.77
CA THR A 54 -42.55 -3.81 -19.40
C THR A 54 -41.23 -4.39 -18.92
N TRP A 55 -40.78 -3.93 -17.77
CA TRP A 55 -39.66 -4.53 -17.06
C TRP A 55 -40.17 -5.54 -16.04
N GLN A 56 -39.62 -6.75 -16.10
CA GLN A 56 -40.00 -7.86 -15.25
C GLN A 56 -38.77 -8.40 -14.53
N LYS A 57 -38.91 -8.71 -13.24
CA LYS A 57 -37.92 -9.48 -12.48
C LYS A 57 -38.26 -10.97 -12.59
N SER A 58 -37.28 -11.77 -13.00
CA SER A 58 -37.38 -13.21 -13.06
C SER A 58 -36.84 -13.84 -11.79
N SER A 59 -37.65 -14.60 -11.08
CA SER A 59 -37.26 -15.31 -9.86
C SER A 59 -37.96 -16.64 -9.78
N ASN A 60 -37.21 -17.75 -9.72
CA ASN A 60 -37.75 -19.12 -9.62
C ASN A 60 -38.85 -19.39 -10.66
N ASP A 61 -38.59 -19.05 -11.91
CA ASP A 61 -39.53 -19.20 -13.04
C ASP A 61 -40.84 -18.40 -12.91
N VAL A 62 -40.86 -17.43 -12.01
CA VAL A 62 -41.97 -16.47 -11.86
C VAL A 62 -41.51 -15.12 -12.33
N GLU A 63 -42.25 -14.54 -13.29
CA GLU A 63 -42.03 -13.19 -13.81
C GLU A 63 -42.88 -12.18 -13.04
N THR A 64 -42.25 -11.20 -12.40
CA THR A 64 -42.94 -10.15 -11.66
C THR A 64 -42.71 -8.79 -12.34
N ASN A 65 -43.79 -8.11 -12.72
CA ASN A 65 -43.69 -6.77 -13.32
C ASN A 65 -43.21 -5.77 -12.29
N VAL A 66 -42.11 -5.09 -12.58
CA VAL A 66 -41.53 -4.04 -11.70
C VAL A 66 -41.84 -2.64 -12.18
N ALA A 67 -41.83 -2.42 -13.53
CA ALA A 67 -42.13 -1.12 -14.11
C ALA A 67 -42.69 -1.27 -15.53
N THR A 68 -43.56 -0.37 -15.94
CA THR A 68 -44.22 -0.36 -17.26
C THR A 68 -44.24 1.04 -17.84
N PHE A 69 -43.84 1.17 -19.09
CA PHE A 69 -44.02 2.40 -19.87
C PHE A 69 -45.00 2.12 -21.02
N SER A 70 -46.15 2.76 -20.96
CA SER A 70 -47.24 2.60 -21.97
C SER A 70 -47.34 3.82 -22.88
N LYS A 71 -47.64 3.61 -24.16
CA LYS A 71 -47.91 4.65 -25.15
C LYS A 71 -49.05 5.59 -24.71
N TYR A 72 -50.03 5.06 -23.98
CA TYR A 72 -51.24 5.80 -23.61
C TYR A 72 -51.22 6.28 -22.13
N PHE A 73 -50.59 5.53 -21.24
CA PHE A 73 -50.65 5.82 -19.78
C PHE A 73 -49.32 6.33 -19.20
N GLY A 74 -48.27 6.38 -20.04
CA GLY A 74 -46.94 6.83 -19.58
C GLY A 74 -46.23 5.84 -18.66
N PRO A 75 -45.23 6.33 -17.92
CA PRO A 75 -44.41 5.49 -17.02
C PRO A 75 -45.13 5.20 -15.70
N ARG A 76 -45.05 3.96 -15.24
CA ARG A 76 -45.55 3.51 -13.95
C ARG A 76 -44.59 2.50 -13.37
N VAL A 77 -44.15 2.71 -12.12
CA VAL A 77 -43.52 1.70 -11.30
C VAL A 77 -44.59 0.98 -10.47
N ASN A 78 -44.55 -0.34 -10.44
CA ASN A 78 -45.58 -1.12 -9.77
C ASN A 78 -45.45 -0.97 -8.23
N ASP A 79 -46.58 -1.15 -7.55
CA ASP A 79 -46.67 -1.06 -6.11
C ASP A 79 -45.71 -2.08 -5.45
N GLY A 80 -45.01 -1.67 -4.40
CA GLY A 80 -43.95 -2.45 -3.76
C GLY A 80 -42.55 -2.33 -4.36
N PHE A 81 -42.41 -1.63 -5.52
CA PHE A 81 -41.12 -1.40 -6.18
C PHE A 81 -40.74 0.09 -6.26
N THR A 82 -41.64 1.00 -5.88
CA THR A 82 -41.48 2.47 -6.03
C THR A 82 -40.26 3.04 -5.32
N ASP A 83 -39.86 2.47 -4.18
CA ASP A 83 -38.70 2.95 -3.41
C ASP A 83 -37.37 2.52 -4.05
N LYS A 84 -37.39 1.43 -4.76
CA LYS A 84 -36.19 0.82 -5.36
C LYS A 84 -36.04 1.12 -6.84
N PHE A 85 -37.12 1.11 -7.60
CA PHE A 85 -37.09 1.23 -9.05
C PHE A 85 -37.54 2.62 -9.52
N GLY A 86 -36.94 3.08 -10.60
CA GLY A 86 -37.33 4.29 -11.29
C GLY A 86 -37.01 4.23 -12.76
N PHE A 87 -37.69 5.04 -13.57
CA PHE A 87 -37.31 5.23 -14.96
C PHE A 87 -36.17 6.25 -15.05
N LYS A 88 -35.11 5.91 -15.82
CA LYS A 88 -34.07 6.86 -16.22
C LYS A 88 -34.37 7.47 -17.58
N TYR A 89 -34.79 6.64 -18.49
CA TYR A 89 -35.23 7.08 -19.80
C TYR A 89 -36.51 6.36 -20.20
N THR A 90 -37.49 7.10 -20.67
CA THR A 90 -38.79 6.59 -21.15
C THR A 90 -38.95 6.81 -22.62
N GLY A 91 -38.97 5.71 -23.39
CA GLY A 91 -39.24 5.71 -24.82
C GLY A 91 -39.71 4.33 -25.25
N LEU A 92 -40.55 4.31 -26.32
CA LEU A 92 -41.12 3.06 -26.80
C LEU A 92 -40.07 2.18 -27.53
N GLN A 93 -39.06 2.81 -28.17
CA GLN A 93 -37.98 2.09 -28.86
C GLN A 93 -36.74 1.90 -27.98
N ASN A 94 -36.62 2.69 -26.92
CA ASN A 94 -35.52 2.60 -25.93
C ASN A 94 -36.07 2.93 -24.56
N CYS A 95 -35.86 2.06 -23.61
CA CYS A 95 -36.36 2.21 -22.23
C CYS A 95 -35.32 1.80 -21.22
N SER A 96 -35.05 2.67 -20.26
CA SER A 96 -34.06 2.41 -19.22
C SER A 96 -34.66 2.58 -17.82
N ILE A 97 -34.33 1.68 -16.92
CA ILE A 97 -34.68 1.78 -15.50
C ILE A 97 -33.43 1.83 -14.64
N VAL A 98 -33.58 2.40 -13.46
CA VAL A 98 -32.57 2.43 -12.39
C VAL A 98 -33.10 1.68 -11.18
N ILE A 99 -32.24 0.85 -10.59
CA ILE A 99 -32.45 0.18 -9.30
C ILE A 99 -31.57 0.90 -8.31
N ARG A 100 -32.17 1.53 -7.29
CA ARG A 100 -31.46 2.35 -6.29
C ARG A 100 -31.00 1.53 -5.11
N ASN A 101 -29.82 1.91 -4.59
CA ASN A 101 -29.27 1.33 -3.36
C ASN A 101 -29.39 -0.21 -3.37
N VAL A 102 -28.72 -0.83 -4.34
CA VAL A 102 -28.81 -2.28 -4.63
C VAL A 102 -28.37 -3.09 -3.42
N THR A 103 -29.13 -4.15 -3.15
CA THR A 103 -28.78 -5.21 -2.19
C THR A 103 -28.85 -6.57 -2.90
N ASP A 104 -28.48 -7.65 -2.22
CA ASP A 104 -28.56 -9.00 -2.79
C ASP A 104 -29.97 -9.36 -3.26
N GLN A 105 -31.00 -8.76 -2.65
CA GLN A 105 -32.39 -9.03 -3.00
C GLN A 105 -32.73 -8.59 -4.45
N GLU A 106 -32.03 -7.56 -4.96
CA GLU A 106 -32.23 -7.10 -6.34
C GLU A 106 -31.40 -7.92 -7.34
N GLY A 107 -30.42 -8.71 -6.88
CA GLY A 107 -29.67 -9.62 -7.75
C GLY A 107 -30.57 -10.59 -8.50
N GLY A 108 -30.15 -10.99 -9.70
CA GLY A 108 -30.89 -11.89 -10.57
C GLY A 108 -31.17 -11.29 -11.94
N CYS A 109 -32.02 -11.98 -12.72
CA CYS A 109 -32.26 -11.58 -14.10
C CYS A 109 -33.56 -10.81 -14.26
N TYR A 110 -33.53 -9.92 -15.22
CA TYR A 110 -34.63 -9.04 -15.59
C TYR A 110 -34.90 -9.16 -17.07
N HIS A 111 -36.17 -9.03 -17.45
CA HIS A 111 -36.60 -8.99 -18.83
C HIS A 111 -37.19 -7.62 -19.16
N CYS A 112 -36.81 -7.09 -20.32
CA CYS A 112 -37.52 -5.98 -20.97
C CYS A 112 -38.40 -6.52 -22.08
N LEU A 113 -39.67 -6.40 -21.93
CA LEU A 113 -40.67 -6.90 -22.84
C LEU A 113 -41.26 -5.74 -23.64
N PHE A 114 -41.07 -5.76 -24.97
CA PHE A 114 -41.65 -4.81 -25.90
C PHE A 114 -42.91 -5.40 -26.54
N ASN A 115 -44.08 -4.92 -26.21
CA ASN A 115 -45.35 -5.32 -26.84
C ASN A 115 -45.60 -4.44 -28.08
N THR A 116 -45.56 -5.07 -29.22
CA THR A 116 -45.72 -4.42 -30.53
C THR A 116 -47.00 -4.87 -31.25
N TYR A 117 -47.45 -4.04 -32.19
CA TYR A 117 -48.55 -4.38 -33.07
C TYR A 117 -48.09 -4.31 -34.53
N PRO A 118 -48.41 -5.30 -35.39
CA PRO A 118 -49.15 -6.55 -35.10
C PRO A 118 -48.21 -7.72 -34.68
N GLU A 119 -46.87 -7.55 -34.56
CA GLU A 119 -45.89 -8.64 -34.52
C GLU A 119 -45.85 -9.37 -33.16
N GLY A 120 -46.51 -8.81 -32.14
CA GLY A 120 -46.49 -9.40 -30.80
C GLY A 120 -45.38 -8.88 -29.92
N SER A 121 -44.80 -9.72 -29.05
CA SER A 121 -43.83 -9.27 -28.06
C SER A 121 -42.39 -9.71 -28.37
N PHE A 122 -41.46 -8.84 -28.09
CA PHE A 122 -40.02 -9.09 -28.14
C PHE A 122 -39.43 -8.94 -26.74
N THR A 123 -38.57 -9.86 -26.34
CA THR A 123 -38.00 -9.89 -24.98
C THR A 123 -36.47 -9.80 -25.03
N GLY A 124 -35.90 -8.85 -24.30
CA GLY A 124 -34.49 -8.80 -23.99
C GLY A 124 -34.24 -9.24 -22.54
N ARG A 125 -33.08 -9.85 -22.27
CA ARG A 125 -32.71 -10.34 -20.94
C ARG A 125 -31.41 -9.67 -20.50
N THR A 126 -31.40 -9.15 -19.26
CA THR A 126 -30.24 -8.61 -18.57
C THR A 126 -30.20 -9.17 -17.14
N CYS A 127 -29.03 -9.39 -16.58
CA CYS A 127 -28.92 -9.90 -15.21
C CYS A 127 -28.09 -8.94 -14.37
N LEU A 128 -28.51 -8.74 -13.12
CA LEU A 128 -27.76 -8.00 -12.11
C LEU A 128 -26.92 -8.95 -11.28
N GLU A 129 -25.63 -8.76 -11.31
CA GLU A 129 -24.71 -9.41 -10.38
C GLU A 129 -24.28 -8.38 -9.32
N VAL A 130 -24.71 -8.64 -8.07
CA VAL A 130 -24.39 -7.79 -6.93
C VAL A 130 -23.13 -8.28 -6.29
N TYR A 131 -22.21 -7.37 -6.01
CA TYR A 131 -20.96 -7.71 -5.34
C TYR A 131 -20.67 -6.79 -4.15
N GLU A 132 -19.83 -7.29 -3.26
CA GLU A 132 -19.27 -6.54 -2.14
C GLU A 132 -17.75 -6.68 -2.15
N LEU A 133 -17.02 -5.58 -2.08
CA LEU A 133 -15.56 -5.59 -2.01
C LEU A 133 -15.08 -4.48 -1.09
N HIS A 134 -14.50 -4.88 0.03
CA HIS A 134 -13.83 -3.97 0.94
C HIS A 134 -12.44 -3.61 0.44
N GLU A 135 -11.88 -2.53 0.99
CA GLU A 135 -10.52 -2.12 0.69
C GLU A 135 -9.53 -3.20 1.17
N PRO A 136 -8.57 -3.60 0.32
CA PRO A 136 -7.59 -4.59 0.71
C PRO A 136 -6.62 -4.08 1.76
N VAL A 137 -6.09 -4.99 2.57
CA VAL A 137 -5.12 -4.72 3.64
C VAL A 137 -3.81 -5.40 3.32
N VAL A 138 -2.72 -4.66 3.43
CA VAL A 138 -1.35 -5.18 3.28
C VAL A 138 -0.68 -5.24 4.64
N ASP A 139 -0.08 -6.37 4.96
CA ASP A 139 0.83 -6.56 6.08
C ASP A 139 2.20 -6.98 5.57
N VAL A 140 3.25 -6.29 6.05
CA VAL A 140 4.63 -6.53 5.65
C VAL A 140 5.46 -6.78 6.89
N ARG A 141 6.11 -7.93 6.95
CA ARG A 141 6.96 -8.34 8.08
C ARG A 141 8.33 -8.78 7.60
N GLU A 142 9.35 -8.50 8.38
CA GLU A 142 10.69 -9.05 8.15
C GLU A 142 10.65 -10.57 8.33
N SER A 143 11.36 -11.29 7.46
CA SER A 143 11.62 -12.71 7.60
C SER A 143 12.79 -12.92 8.58
N ASN A 144 12.99 -14.15 9.03
CA ASN A 144 14.17 -14.54 9.81
C ASN A 144 15.48 -14.42 8.98
N SER A 145 15.37 -14.24 7.68
CA SER A 145 16.46 -13.97 6.75
C SER A 145 16.58 -12.46 6.54
N THR A 146 17.79 -11.91 6.55
CA THR A 146 18.06 -10.46 6.47
C THR A 146 17.69 -9.79 5.15
N GLU A 147 17.41 -10.59 4.11
CA GLU A 147 17.11 -10.09 2.75
C GLU A 147 15.69 -10.41 2.28
N GLU A 148 14.86 -11.03 3.12
CA GLU A 148 13.54 -11.47 2.77
C GLU A 148 12.46 -10.80 3.60
N TRP A 149 11.31 -10.58 2.98
CA TRP A 149 10.12 -10.03 3.61
C TRP A 149 8.93 -10.94 3.37
N VAL A 150 8.13 -11.14 4.38
CA VAL A 150 6.85 -11.82 4.24
C VAL A 150 5.77 -10.76 4.03
N VAL A 151 5.14 -10.81 2.87
CA VAL A 151 4.06 -9.89 2.50
C VAL A 151 2.75 -10.65 2.48
N SER A 152 1.76 -10.15 3.20
CA SER A 152 0.40 -10.68 3.22
C SER A 152 -0.58 -9.63 2.70
N CYS A 153 -1.39 -10.02 1.74
CA CYS A 153 -2.46 -9.21 1.18
C CYS A 153 -3.80 -9.87 1.47
N SER A 154 -4.70 -9.19 2.16
CA SER A 154 -6.01 -9.70 2.55
C SER A 154 -7.11 -8.82 1.98
N ALA A 155 -8.15 -9.43 1.41
CA ALA A 155 -9.34 -8.73 0.96
C ALA A 155 -10.61 -9.49 1.36
N THR A 156 -11.63 -8.72 1.73
CA THR A 156 -12.94 -9.25 2.10
C THR A 156 -13.96 -8.83 1.06
N GLY A 157 -14.77 -9.76 0.62
CA GLY A 157 -15.79 -9.50 -0.39
C GLY A 157 -16.73 -10.66 -0.65
N ARG A 158 -17.69 -10.42 -1.51
CA ARG A 158 -18.69 -11.41 -1.96
C ARG A 158 -19.06 -11.14 -3.42
N PRO A 159 -18.93 -12.14 -4.34
CA PRO A 159 -18.27 -13.44 -4.14
C PRO A 159 -16.84 -13.33 -3.65
N ALA A 160 -16.18 -14.47 -3.34
CA ALA A 160 -14.80 -14.48 -2.86
C ALA A 160 -13.87 -13.68 -3.79
N PRO A 161 -13.12 -12.69 -3.27
CA PRO A 161 -12.25 -11.86 -4.08
C PRO A 161 -11.03 -12.63 -4.59
N THR A 162 -10.51 -12.19 -5.74
CA THR A 162 -9.18 -12.57 -6.21
C THR A 162 -8.19 -11.54 -5.70
N VAL A 163 -7.11 -12.00 -5.08
CA VAL A 163 -6.07 -11.16 -4.46
C VAL A 163 -4.76 -11.34 -5.21
N THR A 164 -4.09 -10.25 -5.56
CA THR A 164 -2.81 -10.24 -6.26
C THR A 164 -1.82 -9.31 -5.57
N LEU A 165 -0.56 -9.75 -5.50
CA LEU A 165 0.58 -8.97 -5.01
C LEU A 165 1.36 -8.41 -6.19
N SER A 166 1.82 -7.19 -6.06
CA SER A 166 2.69 -6.49 -7.02
C SER A 166 3.86 -5.83 -6.30
N VAL A 167 4.96 -5.60 -7.02
CA VAL A 167 6.14 -4.87 -6.51
C VAL A 167 6.63 -3.92 -7.59
N SER A 168 7.05 -2.73 -7.19
CA SER A 168 7.44 -1.66 -8.12
C SER A 168 8.84 -1.85 -8.73
N GLN A 169 9.72 -2.62 -8.10
CA GLN A 169 11.11 -2.84 -8.54
C GLN A 169 11.25 -4.16 -9.30
N GLN A 170 11.97 -4.12 -10.43
CA GLN A 170 12.16 -5.30 -11.29
C GLN A 170 13.13 -6.35 -10.72
N ASP A 171 14.04 -5.92 -9.83
CA ASP A 171 15.05 -6.80 -9.21
C ASP A 171 14.50 -7.58 -8.01
N LEU A 172 13.23 -7.33 -7.65
CA LEU A 172 12.52 -8.02 -6.59
C LEU A 172 11.47 -8.96 -7.16
N SER A 173 11.30 -10.10 -6.54
CA SER A 173 10.31 -11.08 -6.94
C SER A 173 9.63 -11.73 -5.74
N PHE A 174 8.36 -12.08 -5.95
CA PHE A 174 7.60 -12.88 -5.00
C PHE A 174 7.78 -14.37 -5.27
N SER A 175 7.94 -15.12 -4.21
CA SER A 175 7.99 -16.58 -4.20
C SER A 175 7.14 -17.15 -3.07
N GLN A 176 7.01 -18.49 -2.99
CA GLN A 176 6.34 -19.21 -1.91
C GLN A 176 4.93 -18.71 -1.63
N TYR A 177 4.11 -18.56 -2.69
CA TYR A 177 2.72 -18.13 -2.54
C TYR A 177 1.89 -19.13 -1.74
N ASN A 178 1.14 -18.62 -0.78
CA ASN A 178 0.12 -19.35 -0.05
C ASN A 178 -1.16 -18.53 -0.01
N THR A 179 -2.28 -19.09 -0.47
CA THR A 179 -3.58 -18.40 -0.47
C THR A 179 -4.57 -19.18 0.37
N VAL A 180 -5.19 -18.50 1.31
CA VAL A 180 -6.20 -19.05 2.22
C VAL A 180 -7.49 -18.25 2.04
N SER A 181 -8.63 -18.93 1.98
CA SER A 181 -9.97 -18.33 1.94
C SER A 181 -10.76 -18.76 3.16
N VAL A 182 -11.35 -17.81 3.86
CA VAL A 182 -12.17 -18.01 5.05
C VAL A 182 -13.56 -17.44 4.80
N SER A 183 -14.60 -18.24 5.04
CA SER A 183 -15.98 -17.77 5.00
C SER A 183 -16.35 -17.07 6.30
N ASN A 184 -16.91 -15.87 6.20
CA ASN A 184 -17.36 -15.07 7.33
C ASN A 184 -18.85 -15.29 7.66
N THR A 185 -19.26 -14.92 8.84
CA THR A 185 -20.66 -15.10 9.32
C THR A 185 -21.66 -14.24 8.55
N ASN A 186 -21.23 -13.17 7.91
CA ASN A 186 -22.05 -12.25 7.09
C ASN A 186 -22.08 -12.63 5.59
N ALA A 187 -21.80 -13.90 5.28
CA ALA A 187 -21.73 -14.43 3.91
C ALA A 187 -20.69 -13.80 2.99
N THR A 188 -19.72 -13.05 3.51
CA THR A 188 -18.54 -12.62 2.78
C THR A 188 -17.41 -13.63 2.93
N PHE A 189 -16.38 -13.49 2.10
CA PHE A 189 -15.14 -14.28 2.17
C PHE A 189 -13.96 -13.35 2.40
N THR A 190 -13.06 -13.74 3.31
CA THR A 190 -11.76 -13.11 3.43
C THR A 190 -10.72 -13.99 2.77
N VAL A 191 -10.10 -13.49 1.72
CA VAL A 191 -9.02 -14.17 0.99
C VAL A 191 -7.70 -13.48 1.34
N THR A 192 -6.74 -14.26 1.82
CA THR A 192 -5.40 -13.79 2.17
C THR A 192 -4.37 -14.53 1.33
N THR A 193 -3.58 -13.77 0.57
CA THR A 193 -2.42 -14.29 -0.16
C THR A 193 -1.16 -13.80 0.52
N THR A 194 -0.33 -14.73 0.94
CA THR A 194 0.98 -14.48 1.56
C THR A 194 2.07 -14.96 0.62
N ALA A 195 3.13 -14.18 0.46
CA ALA A 195 4.30 -14.54 -0.33
C ALA A 195 5.58 -13.99 0.29
N VAL A 196 6.72 -14.56 -0.08
CA VAL A 196 8.04 -14.10 0.30
C VAL A 196 8.57 -13.21 -0.81
N LEU A 197 8.90 -11.97 -0.47
CA LEU A 197 9.57 -11.00 -1.33
C LEU A 197 11.07 -11.10 -1.08
N SER A 198 11.84 -11.39 -2.13
CA SER A 198 13.29 -11.52 -2.08
C SER A 198 13.95 -10.77 -3.25
N GLY A 199 15.21 -10.40 -3.06
CA GLY A 199 16.03 -9.70 -4.05
C GLY A 199 16.79 -8.50 -3.46
N SER A 200 17.65 -7.89 -4.27
CA SER A 200 18.48 -6.75 -3.86
C SER A 200 17.64 -5.46 -3.82
N ARG A 201 17.66 -4.78 -2.69
CA ARG A 201 16.98 -3.49 -2.50
C ARG A 201 18.01 -2.39 -2.30
N ASN A 202 18.07 -1.48 -3.27
CA ASN A 202 18.97 -0.33 -3.19
C ASN A 202 18.25 0.94 -2.70
N ASN A 203 16.91 0.92 -2.65
CA ASN A 203 16.05 2.05 -2.27
C ASN A 203 14.75 1.56 -1.63
N SER A 204 13.93 2.47 -1.11
CA SER A 204 12.58 2.16 -0.63
C SER A 204 11.76 1.49 -1.73
N THR A 205 11.03 0.45 -1.37
CA THR A 205 10.25 -0.38 -2.29
C THR A 205 8.77 -0.23 -2.01
N GLN A 206 7.96 -0.13 -3.07
CA GLN A 206 6.51 -0.17 -2.94
C GLN A 206 5.98 -1.57 -3.27
N VAL A 207 5.11 -2.05 -2.41
CA VAL A 207 4.38 -3.31 -2.58
C VAL A 207 2.90 -2.99 -2.72
N GLY A 208 2.28 -3.53 -3.75
CA GLY A 208 0.86 -3.40 -4.03
C GLY A 208 0.08 -4.65 -3.67
N CYS A 209 -1.12 -4.44 -3.17
CA CYS A 209 -2.13 -5.44 -2.93
C CYS A 209 -3.39 -5.05 -3.70
N ALA A 210 -3.71 -5.79 -4.74
CA ALA A 210 -4.90 -5.57 -5.54
C ALA A 210 -5.93 -6.69 -5.32
N ALA A 211 -7.17 -6.29 -5.10
CA ALA A 211 -8.31 -7.19 -4.95
C ALA A 211 -9.38 -6.91 -5.99
N ARG A 212 -10.02 -7.95 -6.50
CA ARG A 212 -11.11 -7.87 -7.47
C ARG A 212 -12.15 -8.96 -7.24
N VAL A 213 -13.40 -8.60 -7.43
CA VAL A 213 -14.53 -9.53 -7.41
C VAL A 213 -15.17 -9.51 -8.80
N LEU A 214 -15.41 -10.70 -9.38
CA LEU A 214 -15.95 -10.84 -10.74
C LEU A 214 -15.13 -10.04 -11.77
N SER A 215 -15.81 -9.32 -12.65
CA SER A 215 -15.21 -8.37 -13.60
C SER A 215 -15.28 -6.91 -13.13
N ALA A 216 -15.60 -6.67 -11.85
CA ALA A 216 -15.64 -5.33 -11.27
C ALA A 216 -14.24 -4.67 -11.27
N PRO A 217 -14.18 -3.33 -11.20
CA PRO A 217 -12.91 -2.63 -11.02
C PRO A 217 -12.17 -3.16 -9.79
N HIS A 218 -10.84 -3.34 -9.91
CA HIS A 218 -10.02 -3.75 -8.78
C HIS A 218 -9.83 -2.57 -7.81
N ARG A 219 -9.65 -2.91 -6.52
CA ARG A 219 -9.18 -1.99 -5.49
C ARG A 219 -7.73 -2.32 -5.16
N GLU A 220 -6.88 -1.33 -5.11
CA GLU A 220 -5.45 -1.50 -4.87
C GLU A 220 -4.96 -0.58 -3.76
N VAL A 221 -4.13 -1.12 -2.88
CA VAL A 221 -3.43 -0.38 -1.83
C VAL A 221 -1.94 -0.60 -1.99
N MET A 222 -1.16 0.49 -1.91
CA MET A 222 0.30 0.47 -1.99
C MET A 222 0.90 0.79 -0.63
N VAL A 223 1.87 -0.02 -0.20
CA VAL A 223 2.63 0.19 1.04
C VAL A 223 4.10 0.31 0.71
N THR A 224 4.78 1.28 1.31
CA THR A 224 6.22 1.49 1.13
C THR A 224 6.99 0.73 2.21
N ILE A 225 7.88 -0.16 1.79
CA ILE A 225 8.86 -0.80 2.65
C ILE A 225 10.09 0.12 2.68
N PRO A 226 10.48 0.66 3.85
CA PRO A 226 11.65 1.54 3.94
C PRO A 226 12.94 0.78 3.60
N GLU A 227 13.98 1.52 3.26
CA GLU A 227 15.32 0.97 3.10
C GLU A 227 15.76 0.30 4.40
N VAL A 228 16.45 -0.83 4.28
CA VAL A 228 17.23 -1.33 5.40
C VAL A 228 18.37 -0.36 5.60
N GLN A 229 18.32 0.45 6.64
CA GLN A 229 19.52 1.12 7.09
C GLN A 229 20.52 0.00 7.45
N GLN A 230 21.46 -0.27 6.55
CA GLN A 230 22.66 -0.94 6.95
C GLN A 230 23.25 -0.06 8.06
N THR A 231 23.04 -0.45 9.29
CA THR A 231 23.90 0.00 10.37
C THR A 231 25.28 -0.45 9.96
N SER A 232 26.01 0.45 9.27
CA SER A 232 27.43 0.26 9.01
C SER A 232 28.04 0.08 10.40
N ASP A 233 28.63 -1.09 10.65
CA ASP A 233 29.42 -1.40 11.83
C ASP A 233 30.70 -0.54 11.87
N HIS A 234 30.55 0.80 11.70
CA HIS A 234 31.61 1.78 11.87
C HIS A 234 31.98 2.01 13.34
N GLU A 235 31.22 1.43 14.28
CA GLU A 235 31.49 1.58 15.70
C GLU A 235 32.68 0.68 16.15
N TYR A 236 32.89 -0.45 15.48
CA TYR A 236 34.01 -1.35 15.79
C TYR A 236 35.36 -0.82 15.31
N ASP A 237 35.42 -0.15 14.16
CA ASP A 237 36.66 0.44 13.65
C ASP A 237 37.11 1.65 14.48
N SER A 238 36.16 2.44 14.99
CA SER A 238 36.48 3.59 15.86
C SER A 238 37.08 3.17 17.19
N PHE A 239 36.62 2.05 17.76
CA PHE A 239 37.15 1.53 19.00
C PHE A 239 38.62 1.13 18.84
N TRP A 240 38.99 0.43 17.79
CA TRP A 240 40.37 0.03 17.51
C TRP A 240 41.29 1.21 17.22
N ILE A 241 40.82 2.26 16.58
CA ILE A 241 41.58 3.50 16.37
C ILE A 241 41.87 4.18 17.69
N ILE A 242 40.93 4.25 18.62
CA ILE A 242 41.08 4.84 19.94
C ILE A 242 42.08 4.00 20.77
N VAL A 243 41.98 2.67 20.73
CA VAL A 243 42.91 1.78 21.43
C VAL A 243 44.33 1.92 20.90
N LEU A 244 44.52 1.96 19.57
CA LEU A 244 45.84 2.16 18.97
C LEU A 244 46.44 3.53 19.30
N ALA A 245 45.64 4.59 19.32
CA ALA A 245 46.05 5.92 19.70
C ALA A 245 46.51 5.96 21.20
N ALA A 246 45.78 5.31 22.10
CA ALA A 246 46.10 5.22 23.51
C ALA A 246 47.42 4.44 23.75
N VAL A 247 47.62 3.32 23.06
CA VAL A 247 48.85 2.51 23.13
C VAL A 247 50.05 3.33 22.62
N ALA A 248 49.91 4.03 21.49
CA ALA A 248 50.93 4.89 20.93
C ALA A 248 51.30 6.04 21.91
N GLY A 249 50.31 6.62 22.56
CA GLY A 249 50.53 7.66 23.59
C GLY A 249 51.32 7.18 24.79
N VAL A 250 51.01 5.97 25.29
CA VAL A 250 51.74 5.35 26.40
C VAL A 250 53.20 5.02 26.02
N MET A 251 53.42 4.55 24.79
CA MET A 251 54.78 4.26 24.29
C MET A 251 55.62 5.58 24.17
N VAL A 252 55.02 6.66 23.66
CA VAL A 252 55.70 7.97 23.57
C VAL A 252 56.07 8.47 24.99
N LEU A 253 55.13 8.43 25.93
CA LEU A 253 55.36 8.82 27.31
C LEU A 253 56.49 7.98 27.96
N GLY A 254 56.50 6.67 27.75
CA GLY A 254 57.57 5.77 28.20
C GLY A 254 58.95 6.15 27.62
N CYS A 255 59.00 6.45 26.32
CA CYS A 255 60.24 6.89 25.69
C CYS A 255 60.73 8.27 26.23
N VAL A 256 59.83 9.22 26.50
CA VAL A 256 60.16 10.50 27.09
C VAL A 256 60.71 10.33 28.51
N ILE A 257 60.08 9.50 29.32
CA ILE A 257 60.57 9.19 30.69
C ILE A 257 61.97 8.56 30.67
N LEU A 258 62.19 7.61 29.75
CA LEU A 258 63.53 6.98 29.58
C LEU A 258 64.57 8.02 29.15
N LEU A 259 64.25 8.86 28.19
CA LEU A 259 65.16 9.92 27.76
C LEU A 259 65.51 10.90 28.92
N VAL A 260 64.49 11.33 29.67
CA VAL A 260 64.67 12.20 30.84
C VAL A 260 65.56 11.49 31.93
N THR A 261 65.33 10.23 32.20
CA THR A 261 66.13 9.47 33.18
C THR A 261 67.56 9.29 32.70
N VAL A 262 67.80 9.06 31.40
CA VAL A 262 69.19 9.00 30.85
C VAL A 262 69.89 10.34 30.94
N LEU A 263 69.19 11.46 30.56
CA LEU A 263 69.74 12.81 30.63
C LEU A 263 70.05 13.21 32.10
N LEU A 264 69.20 12.84 33.05
CA LEU A 264 69.45 13.07 34.49
C LEU A 264 70.65 12.29 34.98
N LYS A 265 70.78 11.02 34.56
CA LYS A 265 71.98 10.17 34.90
C LYS A 265 73.26 10.75 34.28
N GLU A 266 73.24 11.29 33.09
CA GLU A 266 74.40 11.94 32.50
C GLU A 266 74.73 13.21 33.21
N LYS A 267 73.75 14.00 33.67
CA LYS A 267 73.95 15.21 34.45
C LYS A 267 74.55 14.93 35.80
N ASP A 268 74.15 13.86 36.49
CA ASP A 268 74.75 13.38 37.73
C ASP A 268 76.16 12.83 37.52
N LYS A 269 76.42 12.18 36.36
CA LYS A 269 77.76 11.69 36.00
C LYS A 269 78.72 12.85 35.69
N GLN A 270 78.24 13.97 35.20
CA GLN A 270 79.07 15.18 35.02
C GLN A 270 79.29 15.95 36.33
N ARG A 271 78.37 15.89 37.28
CA ARG A 271 78.46 16.55 38.56
C ARG A 271 79.50 15.87 39.47
N ASN A 272 79.74 14.58 39.26
CA ASN A 272 80.75 13.77 40.05
C ASN A 272 82.15 13.75 39.43
N LYS A 273 82.41 14.58 38.36
CA LYS A 273 83.74 14.60 37.73
C LYS A 273 84.52 15.96 37.92
N THR A 274 84.22 16.69 38.97
CA THR A 274 85.07 17.81 39.29
C THR A 274 85.91 17.51 40.55
N PRO A 275 87.22 17.34 40.38
CA PRO A 275 88.10 17.10 41.54
C PRO A 275 88.48 18.46 42.19
N LEU A 276 88.62 18.36 43.47
CA LEU A 276 89.36 19.27 44.41
C LEU A 276 90.37 20.17 43.70
N MET A 277 90.32 21.42 43.96
CA MET A 277 91.49 22.23 44.31
C MET A 277 91.16 23.58 44.92
N ASN A 278 91.72 23.82 46.08
CA ASN A 278 92.15 25.06 46.78
C ASN A 278 91.09 25.83 47.58
N HIS A 279 91.13 25.51 48.78
CA HIS A 279 91.65 26.24 49.97
C HIS A 279 92.09 27.65 49.71
N GLU A 280 91.61 28.54 50.57
CA GLU A 280 92.16 29.79 51.06
C GLU A 280 91.49 31.11 50.67
N ASN A 281 91.25 31.79 51.73
CA ASN A 281 91.02 33.19 52.00
C ASN A 281 89.51 33.59 52.14
N GLU A 282 89.15 33.48 53.36
CA GLU A 282 89.30 34.50 54.44
C GLU A 282 88.13 35.53 54.38
N GLN A 283 87.34 35.37 55.38
CA GLN A 283 86.97 36.40 56.36
C GLN A 283 86.63 37.80 55.83
N LEU A 284 85.65 38.30 56.44
CA LEU A 284 85.23 39.68 56.66
C LEU A 284 84.12 40.23 55.76
N ARG A 285 82.98 40.16 56.20
CA ARG A 285 82.35 41.33 56.81
C ARG A 285 80.92 41.09 57.24
N GLN A 286 80.81 41.03 58.49
CA GLN A 286 79.67 41.32 59.33
C GLN A 286 78.94 42.60 58.97
N ARG A 287 77.71 42.60 59.41
CA ARG A 287 76.85 43.75 59.76
C ARG A 287 76.20 44.44 58.54
N THR A 288 74.91 44.63 58.55
CA THR A 288 73.92 45.18 59.47
C THR A 288 72.58 45.16 58.72
N SER A 289 71.61 44.72 59.32
CA SER A 289 70.64 45.42 60.14
C SER A 289 69.29 45.57 59.43
N THR A 290 68.36 44.94 59.99
CA THR A 290 67.03 45.40 60.45
C THR A 290 65.90 45.73 59.49
N LYS A 291 64.87 45.06 59.81
CA LYS A 291 63.49 45.58 59.97
C LYS A 291 62.68 45.95 58.69
N LYS A 292 61.56 45.31 58.48
CA LYS A 292 60.29 45.48 59.12
C LYS A 292 59.20 44.67 58.33
N THR A 293 58.52 43.85 59.00
CA THR A 293 57.10 43.43 58.78
C THR A 293 56.17 44.64 59.14
N PRO A 294 54.89 44.66 59.01
CA PRO A 294 53.90 43.73 58.49
C PRO A 294 52.67 44.41 57.80
N LYS A 295 51.62 43.57 57.64
CA LYS A 295 50.16 43.80 57.60
C LYS A 295 49.54 43.71 56.23
N ASN A 296 48.76 42.68 56.03
CA ASN A 296 47.42 42.27 56.54
C ASN A 296 46.26 42.99 55.82
N ILE A 297 45.32 42.24 55.50
CA ILE A 297 43.87 42.46 55.48
C ILE A 297 43.19 42.03 54.14
N ASN A 298 42.65 40.82 54.16
CA ASN A 298 41.24 40.48 54.31
C ASN A 298 40.29 41.07 53.25
N ARG A 299 39.60 40.29 52.61
CA ARG A 299 38.17 39.84 52.78
C ARG A 299 37.52 39.55 51.42
N LYS A 300 37.03 38.35 51.36
CA LYS A 300 35.60 38.02 51.33
C LYS A 300 34.88 38.50 50.05
N ALA A 301 34.08 37.81 49.40
CA ALA A 301 33.20 36.71 49.63
C ALA A 301 32.46 36.35 48.32
N SER A 302 32.17 35.13 48.17
CA SER A 302 31.00 34.61 47.48
C SER A 302 29.72 35.30 47.97
N PRO A 303 28.53 35.16 47.43
CA PRO A 303 27.96 34.02 46.70
C PRO A 303 26.83 34.35 45.69
N SER A 304 26.38 33.27 45.10
CA SER A 304 24.96 32.84 45.08
C SER A 304 24.02 33.42 44.02
N THR A 305 23.46 32.52 43.37
CA THR A 305 22.09 32.00 43.41
C THR A 305 21.12 32.56 42.38
N ALA A 306 20.63 31.60 41.64
CA ALA A 306 19.27 31.17 41.64
C ALA A 306 18.29 31.67 40.58
N LYS A 307 17.69 30.66 40.02
CA LYS A 307 16.23 30.46 39.86
C LYS A 307 15.51 31.21 38.75
N ARG A 308 14.87 30.48 38.05
CA ARG A 308 13.48 29.92 37.92
C ARG A 308 12.87 30.40 36.62
N LEU A 309 12.28 29.55 35.94
CA LEU A 309 10.96 28.89 35.94
C LEU A 309 9.98 29.54 34.97
N PHE A 310 9.17 28.63 34.46
CA PHE A 310 7.81 28.74 33.91
C PHE A 310 7.74 28.97 32.40
N GLU A 311 7.18 28.03 31.73
CA GLU A 311 5.84 27.43 31.60
C GLU A 311 5.13 27.96 30.35
N GLU A 312 4.63 26.97 29.63
CA GLU A 312 3.33 26.86 28.96
C GLU A 312 2.98 27.78 27.78
N HIS A 313 2.83 27.19 26.66
CA HIS A 313 1.51 26.90 26.09
C HIS A 313 1.64 25.78 25.06
#